data_29fda99279de2d5680fb4e1fb0c08ef2
#
_entry.id   29fda99279de2d5680fb4e1fb0c08ef2
#
_cell.length_a   1.000
_cell.length_b   1.000
_cell.length_c   1.000
_cell.angle_alpha   90.00
_cell.angle_beta   90.00
_cell.angle_gamma   90.00
#
_symmetry.space_group_name_H-M   'P 1'
#
loop_
_entity.id
_entity.type
_entity.pdbx_description
1 polymer ?
#
loop_
_entity_poly.entity_id
_entity_poly.type
_entity_poly.pdbx_seq_one_letter_code
_entity_poly.pdbx_strand_id
1 'polypeptide(L)'
;MEFKFTEEQEMIRDTAAAFLADVSDSTAVRSAMATERGYDSALWNRICTDMYWQAIHIPEVYGGLGLGYVELVAVLEQMGKRLLCAPFFSTVCLAVNALLVAGSEAQKTHYLPRIVAGETATLAYTGPAGKWDASAITAECTPADDGFVLNGSYRYVTDGHTADLLVVAARLPGSSGSEGLCLFVLPAETAGIERTWLPTMDQTRKQAALVFDDVRVEADALMGDVGQAWGQLEKIIDLATVAIAADQVGGSQQVLDSTVDYLMERVQFGRVIASYQAVKHKAADMMVKVEAGRSAIYYAACIADEALQEKPLAAELPEAASVAKAWCSDAYFFNAGNGIQLHGGVGFTEEYDIQLYFKRAKSTETYLGDGAYHRERLACMLLDGETT
;
A
#
# COMPACT_ATOMS: atom_id res chain seq x y z
N MET A 1 7.62 24.71 4.90
CA MET A 1 7.26 23.54 4.06
C MET A 1 7.06 24.09 2.65
N GLU A 2 7.87 23.69 1.70
CA GLU A 2 7.67 24.04 0.29
C GLU A 2 6.77 22.99 -0.34
N PHE A 3 5.64 23.41 -0.92
CA PHE A 3 4.69 22.52 -1.60
C PHE A 3 5.05 22.23 -3.07
N LYS A 4 6.33 22.32 -3.41
CA LYS A 4 6.86 22.05 -4.73
C LYS A 4 8.00 21.04 -4.59
N PHE A 5 8.01 20.04 -5.48
CA PHE A 5 9.15 19.13 -5.57
C PHE A 5 10.46 19.87 -5.80
N THR A 6 11.52 19.37 -5.19
CA THR A 6 12.89 19.76 -5.56
C THR A 6 13.22 19.21 -6.95
N GLU A 7 14.27 19.74 -7.58
CA GLU A 7 14.74 19.22 -8.87
C GLU A 7 15.10 17.72 -8.79
N GLU A 8 15.64 17.27 -7.67
CA GLU A 8 15.97 15.86 -7.42
C GLU A 8 14.70 14.99 -7.34
N GLN A 9 13.67 15.44 -6.64
CA GLN A 9 12.39 14.75 -6.52
C GLN A 9 11.67 14.69 -7.87
N GLU A 10 11.71 15.77 -8.67
CA GLU A 10 11.20 15.76 -10.05
C GLU A 10 11.95 14.76 -10.92
N MET A 11 13.27 14.67 -10.80
CA MET A 11 14.08 13.70 -11.54
C MET A 11 13.76 12.26 -11.15
N ILE A 12 13.54 11.97 -9.86
CA ILE A 12 13.13 10.64 -9.37
C ILE A 12 11.77 10.26 -9.96
N ARG A 13 10.79 11.16 -9.90
CA ARG A 13 9.45 10.96 -10.48
C ARG A 13 9.53 10.68 -11.99
N ASP A 14 10.28 11.50 -12.72
CA ASP A 14 10.36 11.40 -14.18
C ASP A 14 11.11 10.13 -14.62
N THR A 15 12.14 9.73 -13.87
CA THR A 15 12.85 8.45 -14.04
C THR A 15 11.89 7.28 -13.80
N ALA A 16 11.08 7.34 -12.73
CA ALA A 16 10.08 6.33 -12.44
C ALA A 16 9.02 6.24 -13.54
N ALA A 17 8.54 7.38 -14.03
CA ALA A 17 7.57 7.43 -15.12
C ALA A 17 8.12 6.79 -16.40
N ALA A 18 9.37 7.10 -16.77
CA ALA A 18 10.01 6.54 -17.96
C ALA A 18 10.26 5.03 -17.85
N PHE A 19 10.83 4.56 -16.74
CA PHE A 19 11.06 3.14 -16.50
C PHE A 19 9.76 2.34 -16.53
N LEU A 20 8.75 2.78 -15.79
CA LEU A 20 7.47 2.07 -15.69
C LEU A 20 6.67 2.10 -17.01
N ALA A 21 6.85 3.13 -17.85
CA ALA A 21 6.27 3.15 -19.18
C ALA A 21 6.83 2.05 -20.10
N ASP A 22 8.12 1.71 -19.90
CA ASP A 22 8.80 0.65 -20.67
C ASP A 22 8.44 -0.76 -20.19
N VAL A 23 8.30 -0.97 -18.86
CA VAL A 23 8.24 -2.32 -18.28
C VAL A 23 6.86 -2.74 -17.76
N SER A 24 5.91 -1.82 -17.62
CA SER A 24 4.57 -2.07 -17.08
C SER A 24 3.49 -1.56 -18.04
N ASP A 25 3.53 -2.05 -19.27
CA ASP A 25 2.46 -1.85 -20.24
C ASP A 25 1.27 -2.79 -19.97
N SER A 26 0.18 -2.62 -20.71
CA SER A 26 -1.02 -3.47 -20.60
C SER A 26 -0.72 -4.96 -20.73
N THR A 27 0.18 -5.33 -21.63
CA THR A 27 0.55 -6.73 -21.87
C THR A 27 1.29 -7.32 -20.68
N ALA A 28 2.25 -6.59 -20.12
CA ALA A 28 3.02 -7.01 -18.94
C ALA A 28 2.11 -7.15 -17.71
N VAL A 29 1.22 -6.17 -17.48
CA VAL A 29 0.23 -6.22 -16.38
C VAL A 29 -0.67 -7.45 -16.50
N ARG A 30 -1.26 -7.69 -17.69
CA ARG A 30 -2.15 -8.84 -17.93
C ARG A 30 -1.42 -10.18 -17.80
N SER A 31 -0.18 -10.25 -18.26
CA SER A 31 0.65 -11.45 -18.12
C SER A 31 0.94 -11.76 -16.64
N ALA A 32 1.29 -10.76 -15.85
CA ALA A 32 1.52 -10.90 -14.41
C ALA A 32 0.24 -11.33 -13.67
N MET A 33 -0.88 -10.67 -13.95
CA MET A 33 -2.20 -10.98 -13.36
C MET A 33 -2.62 -12.44 -13.58
N ALA A 34 -2.29 -13.02 -14.73
CA ALA A 34 -2.66 -14.37 -15.11
C ALA A 34 -1.92 -15.46 -14.32
N THR A 35 -0.84 -15.12 -13.62
CA THR A 35 -0.07 -16.07 -12.81
C THR A 35 -0.55 -16.07 -11.36
N GLU A 36 -0.38 -17.18 -10.66
CA GLU A 36 -0.63 -17.26 -9.22
C GLU A 36 0.32 -16.35 -8.45
N ARG A 37 1.58 -16.27 -8.84
CA ARG A 37 2.59 -15.39 -8.25
C ARG A 37 2.18 -13.92 -8.31
N GLY A 38 1.56 -13.46 -9.40
CA GLY A 38 1.06 -12.10 -9.56
C GLY A 38 2.10 -11.08 -10.01
N TYR A 39 3.34 -11.47 -10.25
CA TYR A 39 4.40 -10.58 -10.75
C TYR A 39 5.48 -11.34 -11.51
N ASP A 40 6.26 -10.62 -12.33
CA ASP A 40 7.45 -11.12 -12.99
C ASP A 40 8.69 -10.93 -12.09
N SER A 41 9.35 -12.05 -11.75
CA SER A 41 10.56 -12.04 -10.92
C SER A 41 11.74 -11.30 -11.59
N ALA A 42 11.81 -11.31 -12.93
CA ALA A 42 12.84 -10.57 -13.64
C ALA A 42 12.62 -9.06 -13.53
N LEU A 43 11.36 -8.61 -13.61
CA LEU A 43 11.00 -7.22 -13.38
C LEU A 43 11.30 -6.81 -11.92
N TRP A 44 10.94 -7.64 -10.94
CA TRP A 44 11.28 -7.36 -9.54
C TRP A 44 12.79 -7.22 -9.34
N ASN A 45 13.57 -8.13 -9.92
CA ASN A 45 15.04 -8.03 -9.87
C ASN A 45 15.54 -6.73 -10.50
N ARG A 46 15.03 -6.30 -11.67
CA ARG A 46 15.38 -5.01 -12.28
C ARG A 46 15.03 -3.82 -11.39
N ILE A 47 13.87 -3.83 -10.73
CA ILE A 47 13.50 -2.79 -9.75
C ILE A 47 14.52 -2.72 -8.62
N CYS A 48 15.01 -3.88 -8.16
CA CYS A 48 16.00 -3.95 -7.09
C CYS A 48 17.42 -3.59 -7.52
N THR A 49 17.86 -4.01 -8.71
CA THR A 49 19.28 -3.85 -9.14
C THR A 49 19.52 -2.56 -9.92
N ASP A 50 18.55 -2.12 -10.74
CA ASP A 50 18.75 -0.96 -11.61
C ASP A 50 18.21 0.32 -10.97
N MET A 51 17.09 0.22 -10.22
CA MET A 51 16.40 1.36 -9.65
C MET A 51 16.58 1.54 -8.15
N TYR A 52 16.92 0.48 -7.42
CA TYR A 52 17.08 0.46 -5.96
C TYR A 52 15.84 0.95 -5.17
N TRP A 53 14.64 0.87 -5.75
CA TRP A 53 13.42 1.41 -5.12
C TRP A 53 13.00 0.65 -3.88
N GLN A 54 13.32 -0.65 -3.76
CA GLN A 54 13.07 -1.43 -2.54
C GLN A 54 13.84 -0.89 -1.33
N ALA A 55 14.91 -0.13 -1.59
CA ALA A 55 15.79 0.44 -0.58
C ALA A 55 15.58 1.95 -0.34
N ILE A 56 14.55 2.56 -0.97
CA ILE A 56 14.41 4.02 -1.12
C ILE A 56 14.47 4.76 0.22
N HIS A 57 13.72 4.34 1.25
CA HIS A 57 13.68 4.97 2.56
C HIS A 57 14.35 4.14 3.68
N ILE A 58 15.06 3.07 3.30
CA ILE A 58 15.91 2.35 4.24
C ILE A 58 17.17 3.20 4.50
N PRO A 59 17.55 3.43 5.77
CA PRO A 59 18.78 4.17 6.09
C PRO A 59 20.03 3.56 5.49
N GLU A 60 21.01 4.41 5.12
CA GLU A 60 22.29 4.01 4.51
C GLU A 60 23.05 3.00 5.39
N VAL A 61 22.94 3.10 6.72
CA VAL A 61 23.62 2.19 7.67
C VAL A 61 23.19 0.73 7.47
N TYR A 62 22.00 0.48 6.90
CA TYR A 62 21.51 -0.85 6.55
C TYR A 62 21.60 -1.15 5.04
N GLY A 63 22.31 -0.33 4.27
CA GLY A 63 22.52 -0.49 2.83
C GLY A 63 21.44 0.15 1.96
N GLY A 64 20.54 0.96 2.52
CA GLY A 64 19.51 1.68 1.79
C GLY A 64 19.99 2.98 1.15
N LEU A 65 19.07 3.71 0.50
CA LEU A 65 19.34 5.01 -0.12
C LEU A 65 19.19 6.19 0.86
N GLY A 66 18.57 5.99 2.00
CA GLY A 66 18.35 7.04 3.01
C GLY A 66 17.48 8.21 2.52
N LEU A 67 16.70 8.01 1.44
CA LEU A 67 15.75 9.01 0.95
C LEU A 67 14.50 9.06 1.82
N GLY A 68 13.61 10.02 1.54
CA GLY A 68 12.42 10.23 2.34
C GLY A 68 11.16 9.58 1.80
N TYR A 69 10.09 9.79 2.54
CA TYR A 69 8.75 9.33 2.16
C TYR A 69 8.17 10.13 0.99
N VAL A 70 8.64 11.37 0.79
CA VAL A 70 8.26 12.20 -0.37
C VAL A 70 8.75 11.58 -1.67
N GLU A 71 9.98 11.09 -1.72
CA GLU A 71 10.54 10.37 -2.86
C GLU A 71 9.83 9.03 -3.10
N LEU A 72 9.51 8.31 -2.01
CA LEU A 72 8.72 7.08 -2.08
C LEU A 72 7.34 7.33 -2.70
N VAL A 73 6.63 8.37 -2.27
CA VAL A 73 5.30 8.75 -2.78
C VAL A 73 5.37 9.14 -4.25
N ALA A 74 6.42 9.86 -4.68
CA ALA A 74 6.62 10.21 -6.09
C ALA A 74 6.76 8.97 -6.99
N VAL A 75 7.45 7.92 -6.51
CA VAL A 75 7.57 6.63 -7.21
C VAL A 75 6.25 5.86 -7.19
N LEU A 76 5.57 5.79 -6.04
CA LEU A 76 4.28 5.09 -5.89
C LEU A 76 3.17 5.67 -6.78
N GLU A 77 3.13 6.99 -6.97
CA GLU A 77 2.20 7.63 -7.90
C GLU A 77 2.42 7.08 -9.32
N GLN A 78 3.67 6.92 -9.77
CA GLN A 78 3.95 6.35 -11.09
C GLN A 78 3.64 4.85 -11.15
N MET A 79 3.85 4.10 -10.07
CA MET A 79 3.45 2.68 -9.96
C MET A 79 1.93 2.52 -10.07
N GLY A 80 1.14 3.36 -9.39
CA GLY A 80 -0.31 3.39 -9.49
C GLY A 80 -0.79 3.75 -10.90
N LYS A 81 -0.13 4.71 -11.54
CA LYS A 81 -0.41 5.11 -12.92
C LYS A 81 -0.25 3.96 -13.91
N ARG A 82 0.65 3.02 -13.65
CA ARG A 82 0.94 1.87 -14.53
C ARG A 82 0.40 0.54 -14.02
N LEU A 83 -0.41 0.52 -12.94
CA LEU A 83 -0.90 -0.71 -12.30
C LEU A 83 0.22 -1.72 -12.03
N LEU A 84 1.39 -1.27 -11.61
CA LEU A 84 2.54 -2.14 -11.42
C LEU A 84 2.17 -3.40 -10.62
N CYS A 85 2.49 -4.55 -11.20
CA CYS A 85 2.38 -5.86 -10.57
C CYS A 85 3.76 -6.27 -10.05
N ALA A 86 4.05 -5.94 -8.80
CA ALA A 86 5.30 -6.29 -8.10
C ALA A 86 5.05 -6.32 -6.59
N PRO A 87 5.84 -7.09 -5.81
CA PRO A 87 5.71 -7.15 -4.35
C PRO A 87 6.31 -5.92 -3.67
N PHE A 88 6.15 -4.75 -4.31
CA PHE A 88 6.70 -3.50 -3.83
C PHE A 88 5.93 -2.97 -2.62
N PHE A 89 4.60 -2.90 -2.72
CA PHE A 89 3.79 -2.35 -1.63
C PHE A 89 3.90 -3.19 -0.36
N SER A 90 3.84 -4.52 -0.47
CA SER A 90 3.99 -5.44 0.65
C SER A 90 5.36 -5.35 1.29
N THR A 91 6.41 -5.31 0.49
CA THR A 91 7.79 -5.29 0.98
C THR A 91 8.16 -3.92 1.54
N VAL A 92 7.98 -2.85 0.75
CA VAL A 92 8.49 -1.52 1.06
C VAL A 92 7.55 -0.74 1.97
N CYS A 93 6.24 -0.75 1.68
CA CYS A 93 5.29 0.09 2.40
C CYS A 93 4.70 -0.60 3.65
N LEU A 94 4.82 -1.94 3.77
CA LEU A 94 4.37 -2.67 4.95
C LEU A 94 5.56 -3.18 5.78
N ALA A 95 6.34 -4.13 5.26
CA ALA A 95 7.36 -4.82 6.04
C ALA A 95 8.58 -3.94 6.39
N VAL A 96 9.08 -3.13 5.44
CA VAL A 96 10.18 -2.19 5.75
C VAL A 96 9.72 -1.17 6.79
N ASN A 97 8.52 -0.60 6.66
CA ASN A 97 7.97 0.30 7.69
C ASN A 97 7.87 -0.41 9.05
N ALA A 98 7.44 -1.68 9.08
CA ALA A 98 7.36 -2.44 10.32
C ALA A 98 8.75 -2.62 10.97
N LEU A 99 9.76 -2.99 10.19
CA LEU A 99 11.14 -3.12 10.67
C LEU A 99 11.71 -1.78 11.16
N LEU A 100 11.47 -0.69 10.44
CA LEU A 100 11.97 0.64 10.84
C LEU A 100 11.32 1.14 12.12
N VAL A 101 10.01 0.91 12.31
CA VAL A 101 9.23 1.42 13.45
C VAL A 101 9.36 0.53 14.68
N ALA A 102 9.30 -0.80 14.51
CA ALA A 102 9.20 -1.75 15.63
C ALA A 102 10.38 -2.70 15.76
N GLY A 103 11.23 -2.83 14.73
CA GLY A 103 12.37 -3.74 14.74
C GLY A 103 13.47 -3.29 15.72
N SER A 104 14.06 -4.24 16.44
CA SER A 104 15.29 -4.01 17.20
C SER A 104 16.48 -3.74 16.26
N GLU A 105 17.54 -3.15 16.77
CA GLU A 105 18.76 -2.91 15.96
C GLU A 105 19.34 -4.22 15.38
N ALA A 106 19.26 -5.32 16.09
CA ALA A 106 19.66 -6.64 15.60
C ALA A 106 18.77 -7.09 14.44
N GLN A 107 17.45 -6.93 14.56
CA GLN A 107 16.50 -7.27 13.49
C GLN A 107 16.67 -6.36 12.26
N LYS A 108 16.82 -5.05 12.44
CA LYS A 108 17.11 -4.11 11.34
C LYS A 108 18.39 -4.49 10.60
N THR A 109 19.47 -4.73 11.34
CA THR A 109 20.77 -5.14 10.77
C THR A 109 20.70 -6.48 10.05
N HIS A 110 19.85 -7.40 10.50
CA HIS A 110 19.69 -8.72 9.89
C HIS A 110 18.77 -8.69 8.66
N TYR A 111 17.60 -8.06 8.73
CA TYR A 111 16.57 -8.18 7.72
C TYR A 111 16.61 -7.09 6.63
N LEU A 112 16.94 -5.83 6.98
CA LEU A 112 16.92 -4.75 5.99
C LEU A 112 17.91 -4.97 4.84
N PRO A 113 19.18 -5.42 5.07
CA PRO A 113 20.08 -5.73 3.98
C PRO A 113 19.61 -6.85 3.05
N ARG A 114 18.84 -7.83 3.55
CA ARG A 114 18.24 -8.90 2.75
C ARG A 114 17.15 -8.35 1.83
N ILE A 115 16.32 -7.43 2.33
CA ILE A 115 15.33 -6.72 1.51
C ILE A 115 16.02 -5.84 0.47
N VAL A 116 17.10 -5.14 0.83
CA VAL A 116 17.92 -4.38 -0.13
C VAL A 116 18.48 -5.30 -1.23
N ALA A 117 18.81 -6.54 -0.91
CA ALA A 117 19.24 -7.56 -1.87
C ALA A 117 18.08 -8.16 -2.71
N GLY A 118 16.83 -7.77 -2.48
CA GLY A 118 15.66 -8.17 -3.27
C GLY A 118 14.75 -9.21 -2.63
N GLU A 119 15.00 -9.61 -1.38
CA GLU A 119 14.10 -10.49 -0.63
C GLU A 119 12.75 -9.80 -0.41
N THR A 120 11.66 -10.55 -0.58
CA THR A 120 10.30 -10.02 -0.47
C THR A 120 9.74 -10.19 0.94
N ALA A 121 8.93 -9.25 1.37
CA ALA A 121 8.36 -9.27 2.71
C ALA A 121 6.93 -8.74 2.74
N THR A 122 6.18 -9.05 3.78
CA THR A 122 4.82 -8.52 3.98
C THR A 122 4.45 -8.41 5.45
N LEU A 123 3.33 -7.73 5.73
CA LEU A 123 2.71 -7.61 7.05
C LEU A 123 1.35 -8.31 7.06
N ALA A 124 1.15 -9.22 8.01
CA ALA A 124 -0.10 -9.90 8.28
C ALA A 124 -0.63 -9.46 9.65
N TYR A 125 -1.77 -8.75 9.67
CA TYR A 125 -2.38 -8.35 10.94
C TYR A 125 -3.91 -8.51 10.98
N THR A 126 -4.59 -8.48 9.84
CA THR A 126 -6.05 -8.60 9.79
C THR A 126 -6.50 -10.05 9.86
N GLY A 127 -7.49 -10.32 10.71
CA GLY A 127 -8.14 -11.62 10.80
C GLY A 127 -9.24 -11.84 9.74
N PRO A 128 -10.01 -12.95 9.87
CA PRO A 128 -11.04 -13.35 8.91
C PRO A 128 -12.15 -12.32 8.68
N ALA A 129 -12.41 -11.45 9.66
CA ALA A 129 -13.45 -10.41 9.56
C ALA A 129 -13.10 -9.27 8.59
N GLY A 130 -11.85 -9.14 8.18
CA GLY A 130 -11.41 -8.09 7.23
C GLY A 130 -11.58 -6.68 7.77
N LYS A 131 -11.50 -6.49 9.08
CA LYS A 131 -11.48 -5.17 9.72
C LYS A 131 -10.04 -4.70 9.87
N TRP A 132 -9.84 -3.40 10.06
CA TRP A 132 -8.52 -2.74 10.07
C TRP A 132 -8.11 -2.17 11.44
N ASP A 133 -8.97 -2.29 12.46
CA ASP A 133 -8.71 -1.86 13.83
C ASP A 133 -8.06 -2.97 14.69
N ALA A 134 -7.65 -2.62 15.91
CA ALA A 134 -7.01 -3.55 16.85
C ALA A 134 -7.86 -4.79 17.14
N SER A 135 -9.20 -4.67 17.10
CA SER A 135 -10.12 -5.79 17.34
C SER A 135 -10.10 -6.85 16.24
N ALA A 136 -9.56 -6.49 15.06
CA ALA A 136 -9.41 -7.40 13.92
C ALA A 136 -8.32 -8.46 14.13
N ILE A 137 -7.37 -8.21 15.05
CA ILE A 137 -6.26 -9.12 15.31
C ILE A 137 -6.75 -10.22 16.23
N THR A 138 -7.02 -11.40 15.65
CA THR A 138 -7.57 -12.56 16.35
C THR A 138 -6.58 -13.71 16.48
N ALA A 139 -5.43 -13.65 15.80
CA ALA A 139 -4.37 -14.62 16.00
C ALA A 139 -3.76 -14.44 17.39
N GLU A 140 -3.45 -15.56 18.06
CA GLU A 140 -2.92 -15.58 19.42
C GLU A 140 -1.43 -15.92 19.44
N CYS A 141 -0.70 -15.32 20.37
CA CYS A 141 0.68 -15.67 20.71
C CYS A 141 0.74 -16.10 22.17
N THR A 142 0.99 -17.38 22.38
CA THR A 142 1.16 -17.95 23.73
C THR A 142 2.63 -18.00 24.09
N PRO A 143 3.08 -17.40 25.21
CA PRO A 143 4.45 -17.55 25.71
C PRO A 143 4.83 -19.01 25.91
N ALA A 144 6.06 -19.38 25.53
CA ALA A 144 6.66 -20.70 25.72
C ALA A 144 8.07 -20.54 26.34
N ASP A 145 8.70 -21.64 26.75
CA ASP A 145 9.99 -21.60 27.49
C ASP A 145 11.08 -20.82 26.73
N ASP A 146 11.17 -21.00 25.39
CA ASP A 146 12.21 -20.40 24.54
C ASP A 146 11.66 -19.33 23.57
N GLY A 147 10.41 -18.86 23.74
CA GLY A 147 9.81 -17.89 22.84
C GLY A 147 8.29 -17.90 22.86
N PHE A 148 7.65 -18.08 21.69
CA PHE A 148 6.19 -18.03 21.56
C PHE A 148 5.67 -19.11 20.61
N VAL A 149 4.41 -19.48 20.80
CA VAL A 149 3.64 -20.31 19.87
C VAL A 149 2.53 -19.44 19.27
N LEU A 150 2.50 -19.33 17.95
CA LEU A 150 1.52 -18.52 17.21
C LEU A 150 0.45 -19.42 16.63
N ASN A 151 -0.81 -19.07 16.85
CA ASN A 151 -1.98 -19.77 16.33
C ASN A 151 -3.02 -18.78 15.79
N GLY A 152 -3.62 -19.08 14.65
CA GLY A 152 -4.69 -18.27 14.10
C GLY A 152 -4.68 -18.16 12.59
N SER A 153 -5.42 -17.20 12.07
CA SER A 153 -5.51 -16.98 10.64
C SER A 153 -5.52 -15.50 10.28
N TYR A 154 -4.91 -15.19 9.16
CA TYR A 154 -4.87 -13.85 8.57
C TYR A 154 -5.52 -13.88 7.20
N ARG A 155 -6.12 -12.77 6.80
CA ARG A 155 -6.77 -12.64 5.51
C ARG A 155 -6.47 -11.29 4.88
N TYR A 156 -6.48 -11.27 3.55
CA TYR A 156 -6.12 -10.09 2.76
C TYR A 156 -4.67 -9.63 2.99
N VAL A 157 -3.77 -10.59 3.19
CA VAL A 157 -2.33 -10.31 3.31
C VAL A 157 -1.75 -10.10 1.91
N THR A 158 -1.33 -8.88 1.62
CA THR A 158 -0.77 -8.52 0.31
C THR A 158 0.50 -9.33 0.04
N ASP A 159 0.54 -10.04 -1.11
CA ASP A 159 1.63 -10.93 -1.54
C ASP A 159 2.03 -12.01 -0.52
N GLY A 160 1.17 -12.29 0.48
CA GLY A 160 1.47 -13.22 1.58
C GLY A 160 1.80 -14.66 1.14
N HIS A 161 1.31 -15.09 -0.04
CA HIS A 161 1.58 -16.42 -0.58
C HIS A 161 2.98 -16.55 -1.21
N THR A 162 3.64 -15.44 -1.53
CA THR A 162 4.94 -15.41 -2.23
C THR A 162 6.05 -14.72 -1.43
N ALA A 163 5.71 -14.01 -0.35
CA ALA A 163 6.70 -13.33 0.48
C ALA A 163 7.71 -14.32 1.11
N ASP A 164 8.95 -13.91 1.22
CA ASP A 164 10.04 -14.66 1.85
C ASP A 164 10.08 -14.42 3.37
N LEU A 165 9.65 -13.22 3.80
CA LEU A 165 9.62 -12.78 5.19
C LEU A 165 8.22 -12.32 5.58
N LEU A 166 7.77 -12.70 6.77
CA LEU A 166 6.50 -12.26 7.33
C LEU A 166 6.73 -11.41 8.59
N VAL A 167 6.11 -10.24 8.64
CA VAL A 167 5.82 -9.56 9.89
C VAL A 167 4.38 -9.91 10.26
N VAL A 168 4.15 -10.39 11.48
CA VAL A 168 2.81 -10.82 11.90
C VAL A 168 2.42 -10.18 13.23
N ALA A 169 1.16 -9.75 13.33
CA ALA A 169 0.58 -9.27 14.57
C ALA A 169 -0.25 -10.38 15.23
N ALA A 170 -0.03 -10.63 16.50
CA ALA A 170 -0.82 -11.58 17.31
C ALA A 170 -1.06 -11.01 18.69
N ARG A 171 -2.02 -11.56 19.43
CA ARG A 171 -2.36 -11.10 20.77
C ARG A 171 -2.11 -12.15 21.85
N LEU A 172 -1.81 -11.70 23.04
CA LEU A 172 -1.75 -12.56 24.20
C LEU A 172 -3.13 -13.16 24.51
N PRO A 173 -3.22 -14.43 24.98
CA PRO A 173 -4.48 -15.05 25.34
C PRO A 173 -5.28 -14.21 26.35
N GLY A 174 -6.58 -14.04 26.10
CA GLY A 174 -7.49 -13.28 26.98
C GLY A 174 -7.38 -11.76 26.88
N SER A 175 -6.50 -11.21 26.04
CA SER A 175 -6.45 -9.77 25.76
C SER A 175 -7.50 -9.34 24.75
N SER A 176 -7.84 -8.04 24.70
CA SER A 176 -8.83 -7.49 23.78
C SER A 176 -8.49 -6.05 23.38
N GLY A 177 -9.11 -5.56 22.30
CA GLY A 177 -8.86 -4.21 21.80
C GLY A 177 -7.38 -4.01 21.45
N SER A 178 -6.79 -2.92 21.90
CA SER A 178 -5.39 -2.55 21.69
C SER A 178 -4.41 -3.21 22.66
N GLU A 179 -4.92 -3.86 23.72
CA GLU A 179 -4.07 -4.48 24.74
C GLU A 179 -3.55 -5.85 24.31
N GLY A 180 -2.37 -6.22 24.81
CA GLY A 180 -1.78 -7.54 24.63
C GLY A 180 -1.30 -7.85 23.22
N LEU A 181 -1.18 -6.86 22.33
CA LEU A 181 -0.72 -7.05 20.97
C LEU A 181 0.80 -7.14 20.89
N CYS A 182 1.28 -8.10 20.11
CA CYS A 182 2.69 -8.36 19.84
C CYS A 182 2.91 -8.36 18.33
N LEU A 183 4.11 -7.96 17.90
CA LEU A 183 4.58 -8.11 16.54
C LEU A 183 5.74 -9.09 16.49
N PHE A 184 5.79 -9.91 15.44
CA PHE A 184 6.87 -10.88 15.22
C PHE A 184 7.37 -10.78 13.78
N VAL A 185 8.67 -11.00 13.59
CA VAL A 185 9.28 -11.16 12.28
C VAL A 185 9.84 -12.56 12.13
N LEU A 186 9.45 -13.27 11.06
CA LEU A 186 9.85 -14.66 10.85
C LEU A 186 9.93 -15.02 9.37
N PRO A 187 10.77 -16.03 9.00
CA PRO A 187 10.79 -16.56 7.64
C PRO A 187 9.43 -17.16 7.27
N ALA A 188 8.98 -16.94 6.05
CA ALA A 188 7.68 -17.42 5.58
C ALA A 188 7.62 -18.96 5.42
N GLU A 189 8.77 -19.63 5.39
CA GLU A 189 8.90 -21.10 5.35
C GLU A 189 8.91 -21.74 6.75
N THR A 190 8.61 -20.98 7.81
CA THR A 190 8.52 -21.51 9.17
C THR A 190 7.43 -22.59 9.25
N ALA A 191 7.77 -23.72 9.86
CA ALA A 191 6.86 -24.87 9.95
C ALA A 191 5.55 -24.49 10.67
N GLY A 192 4.43 -25.02 10.18
CA GLY A 192 3.09 -24.71 10.70
C GLY A 192 2.40 -23.53 9.99
N ILE A 193 3.03 -22.91 8.98
CA ILE A 193 2.42 -21.83 8.18
C ILE A 193 1.89 -22.41 6.88
N GLU A 194 0.58 -22.26 6.68
CA GLU A 194 -0.06 -22.51 5.39
C GLU A 194 -0.41 -21.19 4.73
N ARG A 195 -0.11 -21.06 3.41
CA ARG A 195 -0.29 -19.82 2.64
C ARG A 195 -1.08 -20.12 1.38
N THR A 196 -2.21 -19.43 1.19
CA THR A 196 -3.12 -19.65 0.06
C THR A 196 -3.43 -18.32 -0.62
N TRP A 197 -3.22 -18.26 -1.93
CA TRP A 197 -3.66 -17.13 -2.75
C TRP A 197 -5.19 -16.99 -2.74
N LEU A 198 -5.69 -15.75 -2.66
CA LEU A 198 -7.11 -15.40 -2.73
C LEU A 198 -7.48 -14.85 -4.11
N PRO A 199 -8.46 -15.44 -4.82
CA PRO A 199 -8.94 -14.94 -6.11
C PRO A 199 -9.85 -13.72 -5.92
N THR A 200 -9.26 -12.59 -5.52
CA THR A 200 -9.97 -11.32 -5.36
C THR A 200 -10.33 -10.67 -6.70
N MET A 201 -11.18 -9.66 -6.69
CA MET A 201 -11.60 -8.95 -7.91
C MET A 201 -10.43 -8.24 -8.60
N ASP A 202 -9.56 -7.59 -7.84
CA ASP A 202 -8.31 -7.01 -8.35
C ASP A 202 -7.20 -8.06 -8.34
N GLN A 203 -6.73 -8.42 -9.51
CA GLN A 203 -5.64 -9.36 -9.70
C GLN A 203 -4.29 -8.67 -9.97
N THR A 204 -4.26 -7.35 -10.03
CA THR A 204 -3.03 -6.59 -10.22
C THR A 204 -2.22 -6.46 -8.92
N ARG A 205 -2.85 -6.75 -7.76
CA ARG A 205 -2.19 -6.85 -6.43
C ARG A 205 -2.77 -8.05 -5.70
N LYS A 206 -1.99 -9.13 -5.66
CA LYS A 206 -2.45 -10.41 -5.09
C LYS A 206 -2.61 -10.31 -3.57
N GLN A 207 -3.63 -11.00 -3.08
CA GLN A 207 -3.92 -11.13 -1.66
C GLN A 207 -3.88 -12.59 -1.25
N ALA A 208 -3.53 -12.86 -0.01
CA ALA A 208 -3.45 -14.23 0.51
C ALA A 208 -4.23 -14.40 1.83
N ALA A 209 -4.57 -15.65 2.12
CA ALA A 209 -4.90 -16.12 3.46
C ALA A 209 -3.70 -16.89 4.02
N LEU A 210 -3.42 -16.66 5.32
CA LEU A 210 -2.39 -17.38 6.06
C LEU A 210 -3.05 -18.09 7.24
N VAL A 211 -2.64 -19.34 7.50
CA VAL A 211 -3.05 -20.12 8.67
C VAL A 211 -1.80 -20.51 9.42
N PHE A 212 -1.80 -20.25 10.71
CA PHE A 212 -0.75 -20.58 11.66
C PHE A 212 -1.27 -21.67 12.60
N ASP A 213 -0.63 -22.81 12.58
CA ASP A 213 -0.96 -23.99 13.40
C ASP A 213 0.27 -24.40 14.21
N ASP A 214 0.26 -24.07 15.49
CA ASP A 214 1.36 -24.29 16.44
C ASP A 214 2.73 -23.79 15.93
N VAL A 215 2.76 -22.63 15.29
CA VAL A 215 3.98 -22.02 14.75
C VAL A 215 4.87 -21.54 15.91
N ARG A 216 6.03 -22.19 16.06
CA ARG A 216 7.01 -21.85 17.11
C ARG A 216 7.99 -20.82 16.61
N VAL A 217 8.16 -19.75 17.38
CA VAL A 217 9.14 -18.69 17.12
C VAL A 217 9.98 -18.46 18.36
N GLU A 218 11.27 -18.16 18.15
CA GLU A 218 12.20 -17.83 19.21
C GLU A 218 11.91 -16.43 19.78
N ALA A 219 12.43 -16.13 20.97
CA ALA A 219 12.17 -14.86 21.64
C ALA A 219 12.67 -13.63 20.85
N ASP A 220 13.71 -13.80 20.03
CA ASP A 220 14.28 -12.75 19.19
C ASP A 220 13.45 -12.42 17.93
N ALA A 221 12.44 -13.25 17.61
CA ALA A 221 11.45 -12.93 16.60
C ALA A 221 10.48 -11.80 17.03
N LEU A 222 10.33 -11.58 18.35
CA LEU A 222 9.48 -10.51 18.88
C LEU A 222 10.06 -9.13 18.51
N MET A 223 9.21 -8.25 17.98
CA MET A 223 9.52 -6.87 17.66
C MET A 223 8.96 -5.96 18.76
N GLY A 224 9.80 -5.13 19.37
CA GLY A 224 9.40 -4.30 20.52
C GLY A 224 9.12 -5.10 21.80
N ASP A 225 8.19 -4.60 22.62
CA ASP A 225 7.85 -5.17 23.92
C ASP A 225 6.60 -6.05 23.89
N VAL A 226 6.57 -7.09 24.69
CA VAL A 226 5.44 -8.04 24.81
C VAL A 226 4.14 -7.30 25.16
N GLY A 227 3.13 -7.45 24.35
CA GLY A 227 1.79 -6.90 24.61
C GLY A 227 1.64 -5.40 24.39
N GLN A 228 2.66 -4.70 23.85
CA GLN A 228 2.69 -3.24 23.69
C GLN A 228 2.77 -2.77 22.24
N ALA A 229 2.49 -3.65 21.27
CA ALA A 229 2.77 -3.36 19.85
C ALA A 229 1.74 -2.45 19.18
N TRP A 230 0.59 -2.13 19.80
CA TRP A 230 -0.48 -1.41 19.07
C TRP A 230 -0.03 -0.05 18.53
N GLY A 231 0.56 0.81 19.33
CA GLY A 231 0.99 2.13 18.88
C GLY A 231 2.03 2.08 17.75
N GLN A 232 2.91 1.07 17.76
CA GLN A 232 3.85 0.85 16.65
C GLN A 232 3.13 0.35 15.40
N LEU A 233 2.21 -0.61 15.54
CA LEU A 233 1.42 -1.13 14.42
C LEU A 233 0.53 -0.05 13.82
N GLU A 234 -0.10 0.79 14.62
CA GLU A 234 -0.90 1.92 14.15
C GLU A 234 -0.06 2.89 13.30
N LYS A 235 1.14 3.25 13.78
CA LYS A 235 2.09 4.08 13.00
C LYS A 235 2.48 3.41 11.68
N ILE A 236 2.71 2.10 11.67
CA ILE A 236 3.01 1.33 10.45
C ILE A 236 1.84 1.38 9.47
N ILE A 237 0.61 1.22 9.97
CA ILE A 237 -0.61 1.30 9.17
C ILE A 237 -0.81 2.70 8.58
N ASP A 238 -0.55 3.76 9.36
CA ASP A 238 -0.65 5.14 8.88
C ASP A 238 0.36 5.44 7.77
N LEU A 239 1.61 5.01 7.91
CA LEU A 239 2.61 5.09 6.85
C LEU A 239 2.16 4.36 5.58
N ALA A 240 1.66 3.13 5.72
CA ALA A 240 1.12 2.35 4.60
C ALA A 240 -0.13 3.02 3.99
N THR A 241 -0.93 3.71 4.79
CA THR A 241 -2.11 4.46 4.36
C THR A 241 -1.72 5.65 3.47
N VAL A 242 -0.65 6.38 3.79
CA VAL A 242 -0.09 7.41 2.92
C VAL A 242 0.40 6.80 1.60
N ALA A 243 1.09 5.66 1.67
CA ALA A 243 1.61 4.97 0.49
C ALA A 243 0.50 4.49 -0.46
N ILE A 244 -0.58 3.90 0.07
CA ILE A 244 -1.70 3.45 -0.78
C ILE A 244 -2.48 4.63 -1.39
N ALA A 245 -2.57 5.76 -0.69
CA ALA A 245 -3.19 6.96 -1.21
C ALA A 245 -2.39 7.52 -2.41
N ALA A 246 -1.06 7.40 -2.42
CA ALA A 246 -0.22 7.78 -3.56
C ALA A 246 -0.48 6.88 -4.79
N ASP A 247 -0.57 5.56 -4.62
CA ASP A 247 -0.97 4.62 -5.68
C ASP A 247 -2.35 4.98 -6.25
N GLN A 248 -3.30 5.37 -5.38
CA GLN A 248 -4.64 5.80 -5.80
C GLN A 248 -4.62 7.08 -6.64
N VAL A 249 -3.80 8.06 -6.30
CA VAL A 249 -3.65 9.29 -7.12
C VAL A 249 -3.08 8.95 -8.48
N GLY A 250 -2.05 8.11 -8.56
CA GLY A 250 -1.47 7.65 -9.81
C GLY A 250 -2.49 6.95 -10.71
N GLY A 251 -3.24 5.98 -10.16
CA GLY A 251 -4.30 5.28 -10.87
C GLY A 251 -5.42 6.21 -11.32
N SER A 252 -5.82 7.16 -10.48
CA SER A 252 -6.84 8.16 -10.77
C SER A 252 -6.39 9.10 -11.92
N GLN A 253 -5.12 9.50 -11.94
CA GLN A 253 -4.53 10.28 -13.03
C GLN A 253 -4.56 9.51 -14.34
N GLN A 254 -4.16 8.23 -14.35
CA GLN A 254 -4.17 7.43 -15.59
C GLN A 254 -5.58 7.23 -16.13
N VAL A 255 -6.56 7.03 -15.25
CA VAL A 255 -7.97 6.98 -15.66
C VAL A 255 -8.39 8.28 -16.37
N LEU A 256 -8.01 9.42 -15.79
CA LEU A 256 -8.29 10.73 -16.41
C LEU A 256 -7.62 10.85 -17.78
N ASP A 257 -6.31 10.58 -17.86
CA ASP A 257 -5.52 10.68 -19.10
C ASP A 257 -6.14 9.80 -20.20
N SER A 258 -6.32 8.50 -19.93
CA SER A 258 -6.89 7.54 -20.89
C SER A 258 -8.31 7.90 -21.32
N THR A 259 -9.11 8.47 -20.38
CA THR A 259 -10.46 8.90 -20.68
C THR A 259 -10.45 10.12 -21.59
N VAL A 260 -9.61 11.11 -21.32
CA VAL A 260 -9.48 12.31 -22.17
C VAL A 260 -9.02 11.93 -23.57
N ASP A 261 -8.01 11.05 -23.70
CA ASP A 261 -7.54 10.58 -25.01
C ASP A 261 -8.68 9.91 -25.80
N TYR A 262 -9.42 9.01 -25.17
CA TYR A 262 -10.58 8.38 -25.81
C TYR A 262 -11.66 9.38 -26.23
N LEU A 263 -11.97 10.37 -25.38
CA LEU A 263 -12.97 11.40 -25.67
C LEU A 263 -12.56 12.29 -26.85
N MET A 264 -11.26 12.54 -27.05
CA MET A 264 -10.71 13.34 -28.15
C MET A 264 -10.74 12.60 -29.50
N GLU A 265 -10.69 11.27 -29.48
CA GLU A 265 -10.71 10.44 -30.68
C GLU A 265 -12.11 9.99 -31.09
N ARG A 266 -12.97 9.67 -30.12
CA ARG A 266 -14.29 9.07 -30.37
C ARG A 266 -15.26 10.06 -31.01
N VAL A 267 -15.81 9.72 -32.17
CA VAL A 267 -16.82 10.50 -32.84
C VAL A 267 -18.22 9.90 -32.63
N GLN A 268 -19.18 10.71 -32.22
CA GLN A 268 -20.60 10.39 -32.16
C GLN A 268 -21.45 11.65 -32.51
N PHE A 269 -22.58 11.45 -33.17
CA PHE A 269 -23.46 12.53 -33.61
C PHE A 269 -22.74 13.60 -34.47
N GLY A 270 -21.77 13.14 -35.31
CA GLY A 270 -21.06 13.97 -36.27
C GLY A 270 -19.90 14.80 -35.75
N ARG A 271 -19.51 14.62 -34.48
CA ARG A 271 -18.33 15.32 -33.88
C ARG A 271 -17.67 14.51 -32.79
N VAL A 272 -16.44 14.87 -32.41
CA VAL A 272 -15.73 14.26 -31.28
C VAL A 272 -16.50 14.46 -29.98
N ILE A 273 -16.61 13.41 -29.15
CA ILE A 273 -17.44 13.47 -27.95
C ILE A 273 -16.90 14.43 -26.90
N ALA A 274 -15.58 14.72 -26.92
CA ALA A 274 -14.98 15.77 -26.09
C ALA A 274 -15.57 17.17 -26.33
N SER A 275 -16.22 17.42 -27.49
CA SER A 275 -16.84 18.72 -27.79
C SER A 275 -18.11 19.00 -26.99
N TYR A 276 -18.74 17.99 -26.39
CA TYR A 276 -19.98 18.15 -25.61
C TYR A 276 -19.68 18.71 -24.23
N GLN A 277 -20.43 19.73 -23.81
CA GLN A 277 -20.21 20.42 -22.53
C GLN A 277 -20.35 19.50 -21.33
N ALA A 278 -21.34 18.60 -21.31
CA ALA A 278 -21.54 17.65 -20.23
C ALA A 278 -20.34 16.70 -20.05
N VAL A 279 -19.67 16.33 -21.15
CA VAL A 279 -18.44 15.49 -21.13
C VAL A 279 -17.24 16.29 -20.59
N LYS A 280 -17.07 17.54 -21.08
CA LYS A 280 -16.01 18.44 -20.60
C LYS A 280 -16.08 18.67 -19.09
N HIS A 281 -17.31 18.90 -18.55
CA HIS A 281 -17.49 19.14 -17.12
C HIS A 281 -17.10 17.91 -16.30
N LYS A 282 -17.49 16.70 -16.73
CA LYS A 282 -17.07 15.46 -16.06
C LYS A 282 -15.55 15.30 -16.03
N ALA A 283 -14.87 15.56 -17.13
CA ALA A 283 -13.41 15.50 -17.18
C ALA A 283 -12.76 16.55 -16.25
N ALA A 284 -13.32 17.77 -16.18
CA ALA A 284 -12.89 18.80 -15.25
C ALA A 284 -13.09 18.38 -13.77
N ASP A 285 -14.24 17.79 -13.44
CA ASP A 285 -14.50 17.27 -12.09
C ASP A 285 -13.51 16.16 -11.70
N MET A 286 -13.19 15.26 -12.66
CA MET A 286 -12.18 14.22 -12.47
C MET A 286 -10.79 14.84 -12.19
N MET A 287 -10.40 15.87 -12.95
CA MET A 287 -9.12 16.56 -12.78
C MET A 287 -9.00 17.23 -11.40
N VAL A 288 -10.04 17.93 -10.95
CA VAL A 288 -10.05 18.59 -9.64
C VAL A 288 -9.83 17.56 -8.52
N LYS A 289 -10.43 16.37 -8.64
CA LYS A 289 -10.26 15.30 -7.64
C LYS A 289 -8.82 14.77 -7.59
N VAL A 290 -8.17 14.61 -8.74
CA VAL A 290 -6.77 14.19 -8.83
C VAL A 290 -5.85 15.23 -8.17
N GLU A 291 -5.99 16.51 -8.53
CA GLU A 291 -5.10 17.56 -8.04
C GLU A 291 -5.25 17.79 -6.52
N ALA A 292 -6.47 17.74 -6.00
CA ALA A 292 -6.69 17.80 -4.57
C ALA A 292 -6.10 16.58 -3.84
N GLY A 293 -6.23 15.36 -4.42
CA GLY A 293 -5.60 14.15 -3.90
C GLY A 293 -4.07 14.26 -3.89
N ARG A 294 -3.47 14.75 -4.99
CA ARG A 294 -2.02 14.97 -5.08
C ARG A 294 -1.51 15.92 -4.01
N SER A 295 -2.24 17.00 -3.74
CA SER A 295 -1.89 17.93 -2.67
C SER A 295 -1.94 17.27 -1.29
N ALA A 296 -2.96 16.45 -1.04
CA ALA A 296 -3.12 15.75 0.23
C ALA A 296 -2.01 14.70 0.47
N ILE A 297 -1.65 13.90 -0.56
CA ILE A 297 -0.58 12.91 -0.39
C ILE A 297 0.80 13.54 -0.18
N TYR A 298 1.08 14.66 -0.82
CA TYR A 298 2.38 15.32 -0.63
C TYR A 298 2.52 15.91 0.77
N TYR A 299 1.45 16.50 1.30
CA TYR A 299 1.45 16.90 2.70
C TYR A 299 1.66 15.71 3.64
N ALA A 300 0.89 14.62 3.43
CA ALA A 300 0.99 13.43 4.24
C ALA A 300 2.38 12.76 4.14
N ALA A 301 3.03 12.81 2.97
CA ALA A 301 4.39 12.31 2.80
C ALA A 301 5.43 13.11 3.61
N CYS A 302 5.31 14.46 3.63
CA CYS A 302 6.16 15.29 4.48
C CYS A 302 5.98 14.95 5.98
N ILE A 303 4.74 14.72 6.41
CA ILE A 303 4.46 14.30 7.81
C ILE A 303 4.98 12.88 8.08
N ALA A 304 4.91 11.97 7.11
CA ALA A 304 5.48 10.62 7.24
C ALA A 304 7.01 10.66 7.41
N ASP A 305 7.71 11.56 6.72
CA ASP A 305 9.15 11.80 6.93
C ASP A 305 9.45 12.28 8.36
N GLU A 306 8.68 13.26 8.83
CA GLU A 306 8.80 13.74 10.21
C GLU A 306 8.54 12.61 11.23
N ALA A 307 7.56 11.75 10.94
CA ALA A 307 7.20 10.64 11.82
C ALA A 307 8.29 9.57 11.89
N LEU A 308 8.91 9.20 10.75
CA LEU A 308 10.02 8.24 10.72
C LEU A 308 11.28 8.76 11.43
N GLN A 309 11.47 10.09 11.45
CA GLN A 309 12.60 10.76 12.09
C GLN A 309 12.29 11.26 13.51
N GLU A 310 11.11 10.92 14.07
CA GLU A 310 10.66 11.33 15.41
C GLU A 310 10.72 12.86 15.64
N LYS A 311 10.44 13.64 14.60
CA LYS A 311 10.45 15.10 14.62
C LYS A 311 9.12 15.68 15.12
N PRO A 312 9.05 16.99 15.39
CA PRO A 312 7.89 17.62 16.05
C PRO A 312 6.52 17.40 15.39
N LEU A 313 6.46 17.28 14.06
CA LEU A 313 5.19 17.06 13.35
C LEU A 313 4.78 15.57 13.28
N ALA A 314 5.55 14.65 13.86
CA ALA A 314 5.25 13.23 13.87
C ALA A 314 3.84 12.89 14.40
N ALA A 315 3.35 13.68 15.35
CA ALA A 315 2.01 13.50 15.93
C ALA A 315 0.86 13.80 14.96
N GLU A 316 1.12 14.47 13.83
CA GLU A 316 0.11 14.77 12.81
C GLU A 316 -0.09 13.60 11.82
N LEU A 317 0.72 12.53 11.89
CA LEU A 317 0.66 11.42 10.95
C LEU A 317 -0.73 10.76 10.86
N PRO A 318 -1.42 10.44 11.97
CA PRO A 318 -2.74 9.81 11.92
C PRO A 318 -3.79 10.67 11.19
N GLU A 319 -3.77 11.99 11.44
CA GLU A 319 -4.66 12.94 10.77
C GLU A 319 -4.33 13.05 9.28
N ALA A 320 -3.06 13.31 8.94
CA ALA A 320 -2.61 13.48 7.56
C ALA A 320 -2.87 12.23 6.70
N ALA A 321 -2.59 11.03 7.23
CA ALA A 321 -2.88 9.76 6.58
C ALA A 321 -4.38 9.56 6.34
N SER A 322 -5.22 9.86 7.34
CA SER A 322 -6.67 9.71 7.24
C SER A 322 -7.29 10.70 6.25
N VAL A 323 -6.84 11.96 6.24
CA VAL A 323 -7.27 12.97 5.25
C VAL A 323 -6.92 12.53 3.83
N ALA A 324 -5.67 12.12 3.60
CA ALA A 324 -5.21 11.67 2.29
C ALA A 324 -6.00 10.44 1.81
N LYS A 325 -6.17 9.43 2.66
CA LYS A 325 -6.86 8.18 2.31
C LYS A 325 -8.35 8.40 2.04
N ALA A 326 -9.04 9.16 2.89
CA ALA A 326 -10.46 9.45 2.70
C ALA A 326 -10.71 10.13 1.35
N TRP A 327 -9.90 11.13 1.02
CA TRP A 327 -10.06 11.84 -0.24
C TRP A 327 -9.66 11.00 -1.45
N CYS A 328 -8.48 10.38 -1.42
CA CYS A 328 -7.94 9.65 -2.58
C CYS A 328 -8.76 8.41 -2.92
N SER A 329 -9.31 7.70 -1.94
CA SER A 329 -10.21 6.57 -2.16
C SER A 329 -11.47 6.98 -2.91
N ASP A 330 -12.16 8.03 -2.44
CA ASP A 330 -13.37 8.55 -3.08
C ASP A 330 -13.06 9.11 -4.47
N ALA A 331 -11.94 9.82 -4.62
CA ALA A 331 -11.53 10.41 -5.89
C ALA A 331 -11.21 9.34 -6.95
N TYR A 332 -10.46 8.31 -6.57
CA TYR A 332 -10.09 7.25 -7.51
C TYR A 332 -11.30 6.43 -7.93
N PHE A 333 -12.16 6.04 -6.99
CA PHE A 333 -13.37 5.29 -7.31
C PHE A 333 -14.34 6.12 -8.17
N PHE A 334 -14.50 7.42 -7.88
CA PHE A 334 -15.28 8.34 -8.70
C PHE A 334 -14.72 8.45 -10.12
N ASN A 335 -13.39 8.63 -10.26
CA ASN A 335 -12.75 8.77 -11.56
C ASN A 335 -12.83 7.46 -12.36
N ALA A 336 -12.58 6.32 -11.74
CA ALA A 336 -12.69 5.01 -12.37
C ALA A 336 -14.11 4.72 -12.87
N GLY A 337 -15.15 5.04 -12.07
CA GLY A 337 -16.54 4.91 -12.48
C GLY A 337 -16.92 5.84 -13.64
N ASN A 338 -16.46 7.11 -13.62
CA ASN A 338 -16.66 8.02 -14.73
C ASN A 338 -15.86 7.61 -15.98
N GLY A 339 -14.65 7.06 -15.80
CA GLY A 339 -13.87 6.49 -16.90
C GLY A 339 -14.65 5.39 -17.63
N ILE A 340 -15.17 4.40 -16.91
CA ILE A 340 -16.05 3.36 -17.48
C ILE A 340 -17.24 4.00 -18.22
N GLN A 341 -17.96 4.92 -17.58
CA GLN A 341 -19.14 5.55 -18.14
C GLN A 341 -18.84 6.32 -19.43
N LEU A 342 -17.72 7.05 -19.47
CA LEU A 342 -17.33 7.89 -20.60
C LEU A 342 -16.78 7.08 -21.79
N HIS A 343 -16.24 5.88 -21.55
CA HIS A 343 -15.89 4.92 -22.61
C HIS A 343 -17.14 4.22 -23.18
N GLY A 344 -18.26 4.23 -22.46
CA GLY A 344 -19.50 3.55 -22.90
C GLY A 344 -19.32 2.02 -22.92
N GLY A 345 -19.89 1.34 -23.93
CA GLY A 345 -19.90 -0.12 -24.01
C GLY A 345 -18.52 -0.77 -24.01
N VAL A 346 -17.49 -0.11 -24.51
CA VAL A 346 -16.11 -0.68 -24.51
C VAL A 346 -15.47 -0.61 -23.12
N GLY A 347 -15.93 0.26 -22.22
CA GLY A 347 -15.38 0.37 -20.87
C GLY A 347 -15.54 -0.89 -20.00
N PHE A 348 -16.45 -1.80 -20.36
CA PHE A 348 -16.63 -3.09 -19.64
C PHE A 348 -15.85 -4.24 -20.24
N THR A 349 -15.29 -4.05 -21.45
CA THR A 349 -14.65 -5.16 -22.16
C THR A 349 -13.25 -5.41 -21.64
N GLU A 350 -12.78 -6.65 -21.78
CA GLU A 350 -11.43 -7.03 -21.34
C GLU A 350 -10.32 -6.43 -22.21
N GLU A 351 -10.66 -5.96 -23.42
CA GLU A 351 -9.70 -5.33 -24.34
C GLU A 351 -9.22 -3.96 -23.83
N TYR A 352 -10.05 -3.26 -23.03
CA TYR A 352 -9.73 -1.94 -22.50
C TYR A 352 -9.26 -2.04 -21.03
N ASP A 353 -8.17 -1.35 -20.70
CA ASP A 353 -7.58 -1.39 -19.37
C ASP A 353 -8.37 -0.59 -18.32
N ILE A 354 -9.30 0.27 -18.73
CA ILE A 354 -10.06 1.12 -17.81
C ILE A 354 -10.77 0.29 -16.73
N GLN A 355 -11.21 -0.94 -17.03
CA GLN A 355 -11.83 -1.84 -16.08
C GLN A 355 -10.83 -2.40 -15.05
N LEU A 356 -9.53 -2.46 -15.36
CA LEU A 356 -8.49 -2.85 -14.42
C LEU A 356 -8.30 -1.77 -13.35
N TYR A 357 -8.30 -0.50 -13.77
CA TYR A 357 -8.26 0.64 -12.85
C TYR A 357 -9.49 0.70 -11.95
N PHE A 358 -10.68 0.36 -12.48
CA PHE A 358 -11.89 0.28 -11.65
C PHE A 358 -11.78 -0.80 -10.57
N LYS A 359 -11.25 -1.97 -10.91
CA LYS A 359 -11.02 -3.06 -9.95
C LYS A 359 -9.98 -2.67 -8.89
N ARG A 360 -8.86 -2.04 -9.31
CA ARG A 360 -7.83 -1.52 -8.41
C ARG A 360 -8.39 -0.41 -7.51
N ALA A 361 -9.19 0.52 -8.05
CA ALA A 361 -9.85 1.56 -7.28
C ALA A 361 -10.73 0.98 -6.18
N LYS A 362 -11.57 -0.04 -6.51
CA LYS A 362 -12.44 -0.69 -5.51
C LYS A 362 -11.66 -1.47 -4.47
N SER A 363 -10.60 -2.17 -4.87
CA SER A 363 -9.73 -2.91 -3.95
C SER A 363 -9.02 -1.97 -2.98
N THR A 364 -8.41 -0.91 -3.49
CA THR A 364 -7.66 0.04 -2.65
C THR A 364 -8.56 0.97 -1.85
N GLU A 365 -9.82 1.20 -2.27
CA GLU A 365 -10.82 1.94 -1.48
C GLU A 365 -11.02 1.29 -0.11
N THR A 366 -11.20 -0.03 -0.08
CA THR A 366 -11.50 -0.77 1.15
C THR A 366 -10.26 -1.20 1.95
N TYR A 367 -9.10 -1.29 1.30
CA TYR A 367 -7.86 -1.70 1.94
C TYR A 367 -7.35 -0.61 2.89
N LEU A 368 -6.96 -1.00 4.12
CA LEU A 368 -6.58 -0.11 5.23
C LEU A 368 -7.68 0.89 5.67
N GLY A 369 -8.94 0.55 5.45
CA GLY A 369 -10.08 1.41 5.76
C GLY A 369 -10.56 2.22 4.55
N ASP A 370 -11.88 2.35 4.42
CA ASP A 370 -12.50 3.17 3.39
C ASP A 370 -12.64 4.64 3.80
N GLY A 371 -13.19 5.48 2.91
CA GLY A 371 -13.37 6.89 3.19
C GLY A 371 -14.27 7.17 4.39
N ALA A 372 -15.25 6.30 4.69
CA ALA A 372 -16.11 6.44 5.87
C ALA A 372 -15.35 6.12 7.16
N TYR A 373 -14.57 5.05 7.17
CA TYR A 373 -13.69 4.68 8.29
C TYR A 373 -12.72 5.82 8.64
N HIS A 374 -12.03 6.40 7.66
CA HIS A 374 -11.08 7.47 7.91
C HIS A 374 -11.74 8.78 8.34
N ARG A 375 -12.95 9.10 7.86
CA ARG A 375 -13.72 10.26 8.35
C ARG A 375 -14.17 10.08 9.78
N GLU A 376 -14.59 8.88 10.17
CA GLU A 376 -14.92 8.57 11.57
C GLU A 376 -13.70 8.72 12.45
N ARG A 377 -12.53 8.19 12.04
CA ARG A 377 -11.27 8.35 12.76
C ARG A 377 -10.92 9.84 12.94
N LEU A 378 -11.06 10.66 11.90
CA LEU A 378 -10.87 12.11 12.00
C LEU A 378 -11.87 12.78 12.94
N ALA A 379 -13.13 12.35 12.92
CA ALA A 379 -14.15 12.90 13.82
C ALA A 379 -13.82 12.61 15.29
N CYS A 380 -13.37 11.39 15.62
CA CYS A 380 -12.93 11.05 16.96
C CYS A 380 -11.72 11.90 17.40
N MET A 381 -10.71 12.08 16.55
CA MET A 381 -9.55 12.92 16.85
C MET A 381 -9.94 14.39 17.11
N LEU A 382 -10.87 14.93 16.33
CA LEU A 382 -11.27 16.35 16.40
C LEU A 382 -12.24 16.65 17.54
N LEU A 383 -13.16 15.73 17.84
CA LEU A 383 -14.29 15.98 18.72
C LEU A 383 -14.13 15.34 20.09
N ASP A 384 -13.54 14.16 20.18
CA ASP A 384 -13.41 13.40 21.41
C ASP A 384 -12.04 13.58 22.07
N GLY A 385 -11.07 14.16 21.37
CA GLY A 385 -9.72 14.37 21.86
C GLY A 385 -8.94 13.06 22.08
N GLU A 386 -9.46 11.95 21.56
CA GLU A 386 -8.86 10.61 21.62
C GLU A 386 -8.18 10.27 20.30
N THR A 387 -6.90 9.96 20.36
CA THR A 387 -6.24 9.13 19.35
C THR A 387 -6.75 7.71 19.59
N THR A 388 -7.63 7.22 18.70
CA THR A 388 -8.22 5.86 18.78
C THR A 388 -7.17 4.78 18.56
#